data_127a29b05a8a0321653b9e2fba68fae6
#
_entry.id   127a29b05a8a0321653b9e2fba68fae6
#
_cell.length_a   1.000
_cell.length_b   1.000
_cell.length_c   1.000
_cell.angle_alpha   90.00
_cell.angle_beta   90.00
_cell.angle_gamma   90.00
#
_symmetry.space_group_name_H-M   'P 1'
#
loop_
_entity.id
_entity.type
_entity.pdbx_description
1 polymer ?
#
loop_
_entity_poly.entity_id
_entity_poly.type
_entity_poly.pdbx_seq_one_letter_code
_entity_poly.pdbx_strand_id
1 'polypeptide(L)'
;MNVYASVALSGDVYMDDRSPRRLILSTPADWRDVMRLRAWADAILVGAETVRRDDPSLTVRDEAFRRERLAANRPADPAKVTLSRSLRLAPASNFFTAGSGARIVFTDNAAASPLETAAEIVRIPDLSAARILTELEKRGFERLLVEGGPRTLGLFFAEGLVDTLRMAVNPAVRVGDPHAPRFEPPFDPARFPQQRRRLEGMEVTTYTLHPDRTEEDLHYLRQAIALSRRCTPCATSYRVGAVIVTRSGDRFTGYTHETSPTHHAEQEAILKATAAGADLHGASIYSSMEPCSTRSSEPESCSELILRHGFSRTVFALYEPSCFVCCEGAVRLRKGGVEVRVYPQLAGEVRAINGHLGLHE
;
A
#
# COMPACT_ATOMS: atom_id res chain seq x y z
N MET A 1 3.44 -1.72 2.52
CA MET A 1 3.55 -0.26 2.20
C MET A 1 2.81 0.55 3.25
N ASN A 2 3.32 1.72 3.61
CA ASN A 2 2.64 2.69 4.47
C ASN A 2 1.94 3.73 3.61
N VAL A 3 0.62 3.89 3.77
CA VAL A 3 -0.24 4.77 2.97
C VAL A 3 -0.67 5.98 3.79
N TYR A 4 -0.19 7.14 3.40
CA TYR A 4 -0.53 8.42 4.02
C TYR A 4 -1.45 9.22 3.09
N ALA A 5 -2.68 9.48 3.50
CA ALA A 5 -3.59 10.37 2.78
C ALA A 5 -3.48 11.80 3.33
N SER A 6 -3.36 12.79 2.46
CA SER A 6 -3.31 14.19 2.84
C SER A 6 -4.28 15.04 2.02
N VAL A 7 -5.11 15.82 2.70
CA VAL A 7 -6.11 16.67 2.07
C VAL A 7 -6.13 18.06 2.70
N ALA A 8 -6.21 19.09 1.86
CA ALA A 8 -6.50 20.46 2.28
C ALA A 8 -7.97 20.77 1.98
N LEU A 9 -8.66 21.44 2.91
CA LEU A 9 -10.08 21.71 2.87
C LEU A 9 -10.37 23.19 3.19
N SER A 10 -11.44 23.71 2.62
CA SER A 10 -12.06 24.96 3.08
C SER A 10 -12.70 24.79 4.47
N GLY A 11 -13.09 25.87 5.12
CA GLY A 11 -13.77 25.84 6.42
C GLY A 11 -15.16 25.19 6.40
N ASP A 12 -15.71 24.95 5.22
CA ASP A 12 -16.96 24.22 4.97
C ASP A 12 -16.71 22.88 4.25
N VAL A 13 -15.49 22.32 4.39
CA VAL A 13 -15.00 20.98 4.02
C VAL A 13 -14.98 20.66 2.52
N TYR A 14 -14.83 21.68 1.67
CA TYR A 14 -14.64 21.47 0.23
C TYR A 14 -13.17 21.35 -0.14
N MET A 15 -12.88 20.52 -1.13
CA MET A 15 -11.54 20.31 -1.69
C MET A 15 -11.24 21.24 -2.86
N ASP A 16 -12.27 21.76 -3.53
CA ASP A 16 -12.19 22.57 -4.73
C ASP A 16 -13.51 23.34 -4.89
N ASP A 17 -13.54 24.46 -5.63
CA ASP A 17 -14.70 25.27 -5.93
C ASP A 17 -15.21 25.10 -7.37
N ARG A 18 -14.58 24.20 -8.14
CA ARG A 18 -14.82 23.99 -9.58
C ARG A 18 -14.61 25.20 -10.48
N SER A 19 -14.11 26.30 -9.94
CA SER A 19 -13.77 27.46 -10.76
C SER A 19 -12.65 27.14 -11.76
N PRO A 20 -12.48 27.91 -12.84
CA PRO A 20 -11.36 27.74 -13.77
C PRO A 20 -10.00 28.04 -13.14
N ARG A 21 -9.97 28.74 -12.02
CA ARG A 21 -8.74 29.04 -11.26
C ARG A 21 -8.58 28.04 -10.15
N ARG A 22 -7.35 27.57 -9.96
CA ARG A 22 -7.02 26.69 -8.84
C ARG A 22 -7.35 27.36 -7.51
N LEU A 23 -8.18 26.72 -6.69
CA LEU A 23 -8.44 27.14 -5.33
C LEU A 23 -7.21 26.93 -4.45
N ILE A 24 -6.75 28.00 -3.77
CA ILE A 24 -5.62 27.92 -2.84
C ILE A 24 -6.17 27.77 -1.43
N LEU A 25 -6.04 26.57 -0.88
CA LEU A 25 -6.50 26.23 0.48
C LEU A 25 -5.35 26.31 1.49
N SER A 26 -4.15 25.92 1.08
CA SER A 26 -2.98 25.79 1.96
C SER A 26 -2.30 27.15 2.21
N THR A 27 -1.95 27.41 3.46
CA THR A 27 -1.03 28.51 3.86
C THR A 27 0.43 28.14 3.60
N PRO A 28 1.38 29.09 3.65
CA PRO A 28 2.80 28.77 3.52
C PRO A 28 3.32 27.75 4.55
N ALA A 29 2.79 27.75 5.78
CA ALA A 29 3.16 26.78 6.81
C ALA A 29 2.62 25.38 6.46
N ASP A 30 1.39 25.28 5.96
CA ASP A 30 0.82 24.03 5.50
C ASP A 30 1.61 23.49 4.30
N TRP A 31 2.01 24.35 3.36
CA TRP A 31 2.87 23.95 2.24
C TRP A 31 4.20 23.35 2.69
N ARG A 32 4.85 23.88 3.73
CA ARG A 32 6.08 23.29 4.29
C ARG A 32 5.84 21.89 4.83
N ASP A 33 4.71 21.66 5.49
CA ASP A 33 4.30 20.33 5.93
C ASP A 33 4.08 19.37 4.77
N VAL A 34 3.40 19.84 3.71
CA VAL A 34 3.21 19.04 2.49
C VAL A 34 4.55 18.69 1.86
N MET A 35 5.53 19.63 1.83
CA MET A 35 6.88 19.35 1.34
C MET A 35 7.58 18.26 2.17
N ARG A 36 7.39 18.27 3.50
CA ARG A 36 7.93 17.21 4.37
C ARG A 36 7.29 15.85 4.09
N LEU A 37 5.97 15.80 3.86
CA LEU A 37 5.27 14.57 3.47
C LEU A 37 5.73 14.06 2.10
N ARG A 38 5.93 14.95 1.13
CA ARG A 38 6.49 14.59 -0.17
C ARG A 38 7.92 14.07 -0.05
N ALA A 39 8.73 14.67 0.81
CA ALA A 39 10.08 14.20 1.08
C ALA A 39 10.10 12.83 1.78
N TRP A 40 9.13 12.55 2.62
CA TRP A 40 8.97 11.25 3.27
C TRP A 40 8.56 10.16 2.27
N ALA A 41 7.67 10.45 1.32
CA ALA A 41 7.10 9.48 0.39
C ALA A 41 8.12 8.94 -0.63
N ASP A 42 7.95 7.69 -1.05
CA ASP A 42 8.64 7.12 -2.21
C ASP A 42 7.85 7.40 -3.49
N ALA A 43 6.53 7.42 -3.38
CA ALA A 43 5.62 7.76 -4.47
C ALA A 43 4.50 8.70 -3.99
N ILE A 44 4.07 9.60 -4.88
CA ILE A 44 2.89 10.47 -4.69
C ILE A 44 1.84 10.09 -5.71
N LEU A 45 0.63 9.81 -5.25
CA LEU A 45 -0.48 9.41 -6.09
C LEU A 45 -1.57 10.49 -6.12
N VAL A 46 -1.97 10.87 -7.33
CA VAL A 46 -3.10 11.78 -7.60
C VAL A 46 -4.00 11.21 -8.70
N GLY A 47 -5.26 11.61 -8.70
CA GLY A 47 -6.18 11.20 -9.77
C GLY A 47 -5.92 11.93 -11.09
N ALA A 48 -6.30 11.31 -12.23
CA ALA A 48 -6.14 11.92 -13.55
C ALA A 48 -6.87 13.28 -13.71
N GLU A 49 -7.96 13.50 -12.98
CA GLU A 49 -8.65 14.78 -12.98
C GLU A 49 -7.80 15.87 -12.33
N THR A 50 -7.14 15.56 -11.22
CA THR A 50 -6.16 16.46 -10.58
C THR A 50 -5.02 16.81 -11.54
N VAL A 51 -4.50 15.81 -12.30
CA VAL A 51 -3.47 16.07 -13.31
C VAL A 51 -3.99 17.03 -14.40
N ARG A 52 -5.21 16.85 -14.89
CA ARG A 52 -5.80 17.70 -15.94
C ARG A 52 -6.08 19.12 -15.50
N ARG A 53 -6.61 19.30 -14.28
CA ARG A 53 -7.06 20.61 -13.79
C ARG A 53 -5.95 21.43 -13.16
N ASP A 54 -5.15 20.79 -12.32
CA ASP A 54 -4.19 21.49 -11.45
C ASP A 54 -2.78 21.50 -12.03
N ASP A 55 -2.53 20.67 -13.04
CA ASP A 55 -1.21 20.46 -13.67
C ASP A 55 -0.07 20.43 -12.63
N PRO A 56 -0.15 19.52 -11.62
CA PRO A 56 0.74 19.58 -10.47
C PRO A 56 2.14 19.05 -10.81
N SER A 57 3.17 19.74 -10.35
CA SER A 57 4.55 19.25 -10.50
C SER A 57 4.88 18.08 -9.56
N LEU A 58 4.24 17.97 -8.41
CA LEU A 58 4.45 16.96 -7.35
C LEU A 58 5.94 16.79 -6.94
N THR A 59 6.71 17.85 -6.99
CA THR A 59 8.13 17.87 -6.63
C THR A 59 8.34 18.29 -5.18
N VAL A 60 9.48 17.92 -4.62
CA VAL A 60 10.00 18.46 -3.37
C VAL A 60 10.72 19.77 -3.68
N ARG A 61 10.15 20.92 -3.30
CA ARG A 61 10.69 22.24 -3.61
C ARG A 61 11.68 22.75 -2.56
N ASP A 62 11.76 22.10 -1.40
CA ASP A 62 12.68 22.45 -0.31
C ASP A 62 14.01 21.74 -0.52
N GLU A 63 15.10 22.52 -0.66
CA GLU A 63 16.44 21.99 -0.92
C GLU A 63 17.02 21.21 0.27
N ALA A 64 16.63 21.49 1.50
CA ALA A 64 17.07 20.71 2.66
C ALA A 64 16.46 19.30 2.57
N PHE A 65 15.16 19.18 2.30
CA PHE A 65 14.49 17.89 2.14
C PHE A 65 14.99 17.12 0.91
N ARG A 66 15.35 17.79 -0.18
CA ARG A 66 15.96 17.14 -1.35
C ARG A 66 17.32 16.53 -0.98
N ARG A 67 18.16 17.27 -0.25
CA ARG A 67 19.46 16.76 0.24
C ARG A 67 19.31 15.58 1.19
N GLU A 68 18.33 15.62 2.10
CA GLU A 68 18.02 14.49 2.99
C GLU A 68 17.64 13.22 2.20
N ARG A 69 16.83 13.36 1.16
CA ARG A 69 16.48 12.24 0.29
C ARG A 69 17.71 11.63 -0.41
N LEU A 70 18.54 12.48 -1.00
CA LEU A 70 19.77 12.05 -1.69
C LEU A 70 20.76 11.39 -0.72
N ALA A 71 20.93 11.92 0.49
CA ALA A 71 21.76 11.32 1.53
C ALA A 71 21.26 9.95 1.98
N ALA A 72 19.95 9.69 1.85
CA ALA A 72 19.33 8.39 2.10
C ALA A 72 19.27 7.49 0.85
N ASN A 73 20.08 7.75 -0.18
CA ASN A 73 20.07 7.04 -1.47
C ASN A 73 18.69 7.00 -2.16
N ARG A 74 17.88 8.03 -2.00
CA ARG A 74 16.58 8.18 -2.65
C ARG A 74 16.64 9.26 -3.72
N PRO A 75 15.86 9.16 -4.82
CA PRO A 75 15.75 10.25 -5.79
C PRO A 75 15.34 11.56 -5.13
N ALA A 76 15.81 12.70 -5.64
CA ALA A 76 15.51 14.03 -5.10
C ALA A 76 13.99 14.32 -5.03
N ASP A 77 13.24 13.77 -5.99
CA ASP A 77 11.77 13.82 -6.02
C ASP A 77 11.19 12.40 -5.92
N PRO A 78 10.03 12.21 -5.26
CA PRO A 78 9.33 10.93 -5.26
C PRO A 78 8.79 10.58 -6.66
N ALA A 79 8.51 9.30 -6.89
CA ALA A 79 7.79 8.87 -8.07
C ALA A 79 6.40 9.50 -8.11
N LYS A 80 5.94 9.85 -9.32
CA LYS A 80 4.61 10.42 -9.54
C LYS A 80 3.71 9.35 -10.12
N VAL A 81 2.59 9.12 -9.47
CA VAL A 81 1.65 8.07 -9.82
C VAL A 81 0.28 8.67 -10.12
N THR A 82 -0.35 8.23 -11.19
CA THR A 82 -1.74 8.59 -11.49
C THR A 82 -2.53 7.40 -12.02
N LEU A 83 -3.86 7.50 -11.94
CA LEU A 83 -4.82 6.51 -12.42
C LEU A 83 -5.59 7.08 -13.59
N SER A 84 -5.61 6.41 -14.73
CA SER A 84 -6.34 6.92 -15.91
C SER A 84 -6.92 5.80 -16.77
N ARG A 85 -8.26 5.63 -16.74
CA ARG A 85 -8.95 4.71 -17.66
C ARG A 85 -8.89 5.16 -19.11
N SER A 86 -8.96 6.45 -19.35
CA SER A 86 -9.02 6.99 -20.71
C SER A 86 -7.66 7.25 -21.34
N LEU A 87 -6.58 7.28 -20.52
CA LEU A 87 -5.23 7.71 -20.91
C LEU A 87 -5.17 9.11 -21.55
N ARG A 88 -6.24 9.93 -21.41
CA ARG A 88 -6.31 11.28 -21.96
C ARG A 88 -5.66 12.27 -21.00
N LEU A 89 -4.34 12.28 -20.99
CA LEU A 89 -3.49 13.23 -20.26
C LEU A 89 -2.52 13.86 -21.25
N ALA A 90 -2.11 15.10 -20.99
CA ALA A 90 -1.16 15.81 -21.84
C ALA A 90 0.29 15.44 -21.47
N PRO A 91 1.07 14.81 -22.36
CA PRO A 91 2.46 14.44 -22.06
C PRO A 91 3.35 15.64 -21.70
N ALA A 92 2.99 16.84 -22.18
CA ALA A 92 3.71 18.08 -21.90
C ALA A 92 3.34 18.74 -20.55
N SER A 93 2.41 18.16 -19.77
CA SER A 93 2.02 18.72 -18.48
C SER A 93 3.16 18.63 -17.45
N ASN A 94 3.10 19.48 -16.42
CA ASN A 94 4.08 19.49 -15.33
C ASN A 94 4.18 18.14 -14.61
N PHE A 95 3.08 17.38 -14.56
CA PHE A 95 3.10 16.03 -14.00
C PHE A 95 4.15 15.16 -14.70
N PHE A 96 4.24 15.20 -16.01
CA PHE A 96 5.19 14.38 -16.79
C PHE A 96 6.56 15.02 -16.98
N THR A 97 6.65 16.35 -17.01
CA THR A 97 7.91 17.05 -17.38
C THR A 97 8.71 17.56 -16.19
N ALA A 98 8.06 17.93 -15.07
CA ALA A 98 8.76 18.52 -13.95
C ALA A 98 9.45 17.47 -13.05
N GLY A 99 10.62 17.83 -12.47
CA GLY A 99 11.36 17.04 -11.47
C GLY A 99 11.98 15.75 -12.00
N SER A 100 12.62 14.99 -11.11
CA SER A 100 13.42 13.82 -11.42
C SER A 100 12.77 12.47 -11.10
N GLY A 101 11.65 12.46 -10.38
CA GLY A 101 10.95 11.23 -9.98
C GLY A 101 10.41 10.45 -11.19
N ALA A 102 10.32 9.12 -11.08
CA ALA A 102 9.67 8.27 -12.09
C ALA A 102 8.19 8.70 -12.30
N ARG A 103 7.64 8.45 -13.48
CA ARG A 103 6.24 8.73 -13.83
C ARG A 103 5.56 7.41 -14.15
N ILE A 104 4.49 7.11 -13.42
CA ILE A 104 3.77 5.85 -13.52
C ILE A 104 2.28 6.15 -13.73
N VAL A 105 1.69 5.55 -14.75
CA VAL A 105 0.26 5.67 -15.03
C VAL A 105 -0.37 4.28 -14.95
N PHE A 106 -1.23 4.06 -13.97
CA PHE A 106 -2.03 2.84 -13.89
C PHE A 106 -3.29 2.96 -14.76
N THR A 107 -3.57 1.91 -15.51
CA THR A 107 -4.74 1.84 -16.39
C THR A 107 -5.27 0.41 -16.52
N ASP A 108 -6.58 0.28 -16.73
CA ASP A 108 -7.26 -0.94 -17.18
C ASP A 108 -7.53 -0.90 -18.69
N ASN A 109 -6.98 0.10 -19.42
CA ASN A 109 -7.12 0.26 -20.85
C ASN A 109 -5.95 -0.40 -21.59
N ALA A 110 -6.27 -1.31 -22.51
CA ALA A 110 -5.27 -2.02 -23.32
C ALA A 110 -4.73 -1.20 -24.50
N ALA A 111 -5.34 -0.06 -24.84
CA ALA A 111 -4.94 0.74 -25.99
C ALA A 111 -3.54 1.35 -25.84
N ALA A 112 -2.81 1.47 -26.94
CA ALA A 112 -1.57 2.23 -26.99
C ALA A 112 -1.83 3.71 -26.73
N SER A 113 -0.85 4.40 -26.13
CA SER A 113 -1.01 5.80 -25.76
C SER A 113 0.27 6.60 -26.02
N PRO A 114 0.18 7.85 -26.46
CA PRO A 114 1.32 8.77 -26.55
C PRO A 114 2.03 8.97 -25.20
N LEU A 115 1.38 8.66 -24.08
CA LEU A 115 1.98 8.73 -22.75
C LEU A 115 3.13 7.75 -22.54
N GLU A 116 3.24 6.69 -23.33
CA GLU A 116 4.33 5.70 -23.24
C GLU A 116 5.72 6.30 -23.48
N THR A 117 5.79 7.48 -24.12
CA THR A 117 7.04 8.23 -24.27
C THR A 117 7.38 9.10 -23.05
N ALA A 118 6.42 9.35 -22.17
CA ALA A 118 6.54 10.26 -21.03
C ALA A 118 6.44 9.57 -19.66
N ALA A 119 5.92 8.34 -19.63
CA ALA A 119 5.66 7.58 -18.39
C ALA A 119 5.68 6.07 -18.63
N GLU A 120 5.95 5.32 -17.56
CA GLU A 120 5.66 3.88 -17.51
C GLU A 120 4.13 3.69 -17.44
N ILE A 121 3.57 2.98 -18.42
CA ILE A 121 2.15 2.62 -18.42
C ILE A 121 1.98 1.21 -17.84
N VAL A 122 1.42 1.14 -16.64
CA VAL A 122 1.17 -0.13 -15.94
C VAL A 122 -0.28 -0.55 -16.20
N ARG A 123 -0.44 -1.57 -17.05
CA ARG A 123 -1.74 -2.13 -17.38
C ARG A 123 -2.11 -3.21 -16.38
N ILE A 124 -3.23 -3.02 -15.69
CA ILE A 124 -3.74 -3.91 -14.65
C ILE A 124 -5.20 -4.26 -14.94
N PRO A 125 -5.66 -5.47 -14.54
CA PRO A 125 -7.04 -5.93 -14.83
C PRO A 125 -8.14 -5.02 -14.27
N ASP A 126 -7.85 -4.36 -13.15
CA ASP A 126 -8.74 -3.41 -12.48
C ASP A 126 -7.95 -2.34 -11.74
N LEU A 127 -8.50 -1.14 -11.64
CA LEU A 127 -7.91 -0.01 -10.92
C LEU A 127 -8.29 -0.01 -9.42
N SER A 128 -8.21 -1.16 -8.73
CA SER A 128 -8.38 -1.25 -7.28
C SER A 128 -7.15 -0.70 -6.53
N ALA A 129 -7.34 -0.14 -5.35
CA ALA A 129 -6.25 0.32 -4.51
C ALA A 129 -5.33 -0.85 -4.10
N ALA A 130 -5.90 -2.02 -3.79
CA ALA A 130 -5.17 -3.24 -3.47
C ALA A 130 -4.16 -3.62 -4.56
N ARG A 131 -4.57 -3.57 -5.83
CA ARG A 131 -3.70 -3.92 -6.96
C ARG A 131 -2.63 -2.86 -7.19
N ILE A 132 -3.00 -1.59 -7.12
CA ILE A 132 -2.06 -0.47 -7.24
C ILE A 132 -0.96 -0.57 -6.18
N LEU A 133 -1.33 -0.80 -4.91
CA LEU A 133 -0.36 -0.98 -3.83
C LEU A 133 0.57 -2.16 -4.09
N THR A 134 0.01 -3.31 -4.47
CA THR A 134 0.79 -4.52 -4.78
C THR A 134 1.81 -4.25 -5.89
N GLU A 135 1.41 -3.55 -6.95
CA GLU A 135 2.32 -3.22 -8.06
C GLU A 135 3.40 -2.19 -7.66
N LEU A 136 3.08 -1.25 -6.77
CA LEU A 136 4.07 -0.31 -6.24
C LEU A 136 5.05 -1.02 -5.29
N GLU A 137 4.58 -1.91 -4.41
CA GLU A 137 5.43 -2.69 -3.51
C GLU A 137 6.39 -3.62 -4.27
N LYS A 138 5.94 -4.26 -5.37
CA LYS A 138 6.79 -5.06 -6.27
C LYS A 138 7.91 -4.24 -6.91
N ARG A 139 7.74 -2.91 -7.03
CA ARG A 139 8.75 -1.94 -7.49
C ARG A 139 9.65 -1.42 -6.36
N GLY A 140 9.50 -1.94 -5.15
CA GLY A 140 10.28 -1.56 -3.97
C GLY A 140 9.83 -0.27 -3.29
N PHE A 141 8.64 0.25 -3.59
CA PHE A 141 8.10 1.40 -2.88
C PHE A 141 7.51 0.97 -1.53
N GLU A 142 7.86 1.67 -0.46
CA GLU A 142 7.41 1.39 0.90
C GLU A 142 6.44 2.44 1.46
N ARG A 143 6.47 3.67 0.90
CA ARG A 143 5.72 4.83 1.41
C ARG A 143 4.98 5.54 0.28
N LEU A 144 3.65 5.50 0.35
CA LEU A 144 2.77 6.15 -0.61
C LEU A 144 2.08 7.35 0.04
N LEU A 145 2.21 8.51 -0.60
CA LEU A 145 1.42 9.70 -0.29
C LEU A 145 0.27 9.83 -1.30
N VAL A 146 -0.97 9.79 -0.82
CA VAL A 146 -2.16 10.04 -1.64
C VAL A 146 -2.58 11.49 -1.41
N GLU A 147 -2.34 12.35 -2.42
CA GLU A 147 -2.61 13.80 -2.35
C GLU A 147 -3.87 14.20 -3.10
N GLY A 148 -4.68 13.30 -3.61
CA GLY A 148 -5.61 13.95 -4.39
C GLY A 148 -6.85 13.34 -4.91
N GLY A 149 -7.82 14.21 -5.10
CA GLY A 149 -9.13 14.00 -5.66
C GLY A 149 -10.04 13.09 -4.81
N PRO A 150 -11.31 13.46 -4.59
CA PRO A 150 -12.20 12.70 -3.71
C PRO A 150 -12.41 11.25 -4.18
N ARG A 151 -12.38 11.01 -5.51
CA ARG A 151 -12.50 9.65 -6.05
C ARG A 151 -11.29 8.78 -5.74
N THR A 152 -10.09 9.34 -5.80
CA THR A 152 -8.85 8.62 -5.49
C THR A 152 -8.75 8.31 -3.99
N LEU A 153 -9.04 9.28 -3.14
CA LEU A 153 -9.14 9.07 -1.70
C LEU A 153 -10.20 8.02 -1.37
N GLY A 154 -11.41 8.17 -1.94
CA GLY A 154 -12.51 7.23 -1.74
C GLY A 154 -12.16 5.80 -2.11
N LEU A 155 -11.37 5.58 -3.16
CA LEU A 155 -10.89 4.26 -3.56
C LEU A 155 -10.04 3.60 -2.45
N PHE A 156 -9.08 4.32 -1.89
CA PHE A 156 -8.21 3.80 -0.83
C PHE A 156 -8.96 3.59 0.50
N PHE A 157 -9.87 4.50 0.83
CA PHE A 157 -10.69 4.35 2.03
C PHE A 157 -11.70 3.21 1.93
N ALA A 158 -12.33 3.02 0.78
CA ALA A 158 -13.31 1.94 0.58
C ALA A 158 -12.71 0.55 0.76
N GLU A 159 -11.41 0.40 0.47
CA GLU A 159 -10.67 -0.85 0.64
C GLU A 159 -9.90 -0.91 1.98
N GLY A 160 -10.05 0.09 2.88
CA GLY A 160 -9.39 0.12 4.20
C GLY A 160 -7.87 0.21 4.15
N LEU A 161 -7.31 0.81 3.10
CA LEU A 161 -5.88 0.78 2.81
C LEU A 161 -5.13 2.08 3.18
N VAL A 162 -5.75 2.95 3.96
CA VAL A 162 -5.11 4.18 4.46
C VAL A 162 -4.64 3.97 5.89
N ASP A 163 -3.36 4.19 6.17
CA ASP A 163 -2.78 4.07 7.51
C ASP A 163 -2.91 5.35 8.31
N THR A 164 -2.72 6.48 7.63
CA THR A 164 -2.78 7.82 8.25
C THR A 164 -3.55 8.77 7.35
N LEU A 165 -4.48 9.52 7.93
CA LEU A 165 -5.18 10.62 7.27
C LEU A 165 -4.80 11.95 7.90
N ARG A 166 -4.26 12.87 7.10
CA ARG A 166 -4.08 14.27 7.46
C ARG A 166 -5.12 15.15 6.79
N MET A 167 -5.86 15.89 7.59
CA MET A 167 -6.81 16.91 7.14
C MET A 167 -6.32 18.28 7.58
N ALA A 168 -6.11 19.18 6.62
CA ALA A 168 -5.75 20.58 6.88
C ALA A 168 -6.92 21.48 6.45
N VAL A 169 -7.63 22.05 7.42
CA VAL A 169 -8.81 22.90 7.18
C VAL A 169 -8.41 24.35 7.27
N ASN A 170 -8.71 25.13 6.23
CA ASN A 170 -8.57 26.58 6.23
C ASN A 170 -9.92 27.24 6.54
N PRO A 171 -10.14 27.70 7.79
CA PRO A 171 -11.42 28.27 8.18
C PRO A 171 -11.72 29.63 7.52
N ALA A 172 -10.71 30.31 6.96
CA ALA A 172 -10.87 31.59 6.27
C ALA A 172 -11.41 31.44 4.83
N VAL A 173 -11.34 30.24 4.26
CA VAL A 173 -11.84 29.94 2.91
C VAL A 173 -13.19 29.25 3.00
N ARG A 174 -14.17 29.75 2.25
CA ARG A 174 -15.50 29.15 2.11
C ARG A 174 -15.84 28.99 0.65
N VAL A 175 -16.43 27.86 0.28
CA VAL A 175 -16.83 27.55 -1.10
C VAL A 175 -18.34 27.71 -1.28
N GLY A 176 -19.15 27.10 -0.42
CA GLY A 176 -20.60 27.26 -0.42
C GLY A 176 -21.35 26.64 -1.61
N ASP A 177 -20.64 26.07 -2.59
CA ASP A 177 -21.29 25.42 -3.75
C ASP A 177 -21.62 23.95 -3.43
N PRO A 178 -22.90 23.57 -3.35
CA PRO A 178 -23.32 22.21 -3.02
C PRO A 178 -22.87 21.16 -4.05
N HIS A 179 -22.48 21.57 -5.24
CA HIS A 179 -21.99 20.70 -6.31
C HIS A 179 -20.47 20.54 -6.31
N ALA A 180 -19.74 21.35 -5.54
CA ALA A 180 -18.30 21.24 -5.41
C ALA A 180 -17.89 20.00 -4.63
N PRO A 181 -16.69 19.45 -4.89
CA PRO A 181 -16.25 18.22 -4.22
C PRO A 181 -15.95 18.46 -2.74
N ARG A 182 -16.66 17.76 -1.89
CA ARG A 182 -16.46 17.72 -0.42
C ARG A 182 -15.68 16.49 -0.01
N PHE A 183 -15.06 16.57 1.14
CA PHE A 183 -14.45 15.43 1.79
C PHE A 183 -14.79 15.42 3.27
N GLU A 184 -15.35 14.31 3.71
CA GLU A 184 -15.56 13.97 5.11
C GLU A 184 -14.94 12.60 5.34
N PRO A 185 -14.27 12.35 6.50
CA PRO A 185 -13.72 11.04 6.79
C PRO A 185 -14.82 9.96 6.69
N PRO A 186 -14.63 8.88 5.93
CA PRO A 186 -15.61 7.80 5.81
C PRO A 186 -15.58 6.84 7.01
N PHE A 187 -15.27 7.35 8.18
CA PHE A 187 -15.19 6.62 9.45
C PHE A 187 -15.57 7.54 10.60
N ASP A 188 -15.92 6.96 11.75
CA ASP A 188 -16.14 7.74 12.97
C ASP A 188 -14.81 8.22 13.55
N PRO A 189 -14.51 9.55 13.52
CA PRO A 189 -13.24 10.10 13.98
C PRO A 189 -12.93 9.85 15.46
N ALA A 190 -13.97 9.61 16.30
CA ALA A 190 -13.80 9.36 17.73
C ALA A 190 -13.18 7.96 18.01
N ARG A 191 -13.22 7.06 17.04
CA ARG A 191 -12.70 5.69 17.17
C ARG A 191 -11.19 5.56 16.94
N PHE A 192 -10.55 6.62 16.45
CA PHE A 192 -9.14 6.57 16.06
C PHE A 192 -8.30 7.58 16.82
N PRO A 193 -7.05 7.23 17.19
CA PRO A 193 -6.09 8.19 17.73
C PRO A 193 -5.91 9.37 16.78
N GLN A 194 -5.93 10.58 17.33
CA GLN A 194 -5.80 11.78 16.54
C GLN A 194 -4.88 12.80 17.21
N GLN A 195 -4.14 13.54 16.38
CA GLN A 195 -3.34 14.68 16.79
C GLN A 195 -3.90 15.93 16.12
N ARG A 196 -4.11 16.99 16.90
CA ARG A 196 -4.60 18.30 16.40
C ARG A 196 -3.55 19.36 16.63
N ARG A 197 -3.36 20.21 15.63
CA ARG A 197 -2.46 21.39 15.73
C ARG A 197 -2.97 22.53 14.86
N ARG A 198 -2.54 23.76 15.17
CA ARG A 198 -2.79 24.93 14.34
C ARG A 198 -1.51 25.33 13.61
N LEU A 199 -1.63 25.67 12.32
CA LEU A 199 -0.55 26.11 11.46
C LEU A 199 -1.00 27.39 10.75
N GLU A 200 -0.53 28.57 11.21
CA GLU A 200 -0.80 29.87 10.57
C GLU A 200 -2.28 30.02 10.12
N GLY A 201 -3.21 29.80 11.04
CA GLY A 201 -4.64 29.93 10.80
C GLY A 201 -5.33 28.67 10.28
N MET A 202 -4.60 27.64 9.85
CA MET A 202 -5.19 26.35 9.51
C MET A 202 -5.31 25.42 10.71
N GLU A 203 -6.35 24.61 10.70
CA GLU A 203 -6.54 23.50 11.66
C GLU A 203 -6.12 22.19 11.00
N VAL A 204 -5.10 21.54 11.57
CA VAL A 204 -4.59 20.26 11.05
C VAL A 204 -4.90 19.17 12.02
N THR A 205 -5.65 18.16 11.56
CA THR A 205 -5.93 16.93 12.29
C THR A 205 -5.29 15.75 11.57
N THR A 206 -4.55 14.94 12.29
CA THR A 206 -3.94 13.70 11.78
C THR A 206 -4.54 12.51 12.54
N TYR A 207 -5.14 11.57 11.82
CA TYR A 207 -5.71 10.33 12.35
C TYR A 207 -4.77 9.17 12.05
N THR A 208 -4.52 8.32 13.06
CA THR A 208 -3.84 7.03 12.88
C THR A 208 -4.89 5.94 12.74
N LEU A 209 -5.06 5.38 11.55
CA LEU A 209 -6.08 4.37 11.26
C LEU A 209 -5.54 2.95 11.48
N HIS A 210 -4.27 2.71 11.12
CA HIS A 210 -3.57 1.48 11.45
C HIS A 210 -2.32 1.80 12.29
N PRO A 211 -2.17 1.18 13.47
CA PRO A 211 -1.00 1.40 14.31
C PRO A 211 0.26 0.79 13.67
N ASP A 212 1.41 1.39 13.96
CA ASP A 212 2.71 0.81 13.61
C ASP A 212 2.99 -0.43 14.46
N ARG A 213 3.24 -1.57 13.81
CA ARG A 213 3.60 -2.85 14.43
C ARG A 213 4.89 -3.42 13.86
N THR A 214 5.75 -2.57 13.34
CA THR A 214 6.97 -3.00 12.62
C THR A 214 7.86 -3.94 13.47
N GLU A 215 8.06 -3.64 14.75
CA GLU A 215 8.89 -4.48 15.62
C GLU A 215 8.27 -5.87 15.84
N GLU A 216 6.97 -5.93 16.13
CA GLU A 216 6.22 -7.17 16.28
C GLU A 216 6.24 -7.99 14.98
N ASP A 217 5.99 -7.34 13.86
CA ASP A 217 5.99 -7.98 12.55
C ASP A 217 7.34 -8.59 12.20
N LEU A 218 8.41 -7.84 12.37
CA LEU A 218 9.75 -8.32 12.09
C LEU A 218 10.13 -9.48 13.02
N HIS A 219 9.68 -9.47 14.27
CA HIS A 219 9.90 -10.55 15.22
C HIS A 219 9.30 -11.87 14.73
N TYR A 220 7.99 -11.88 14.42
CA TYR A 220 7.31 -13.11 13.99
C TYR A 220 7.68 -13.51 12.57
N LEU A 221 7.92 -12.55 11.68
CA LEU A 221 8.33 -12.85 10.31
C LEU A 221 9.70 -13.53 10.26
N ARG A 222 10.67 -13.11 11.09
CA ARG A 222 11.96 -13.83 11.23
C ARG A 222 11.78 -15.25 11.75
N GLN A 223 10.83 -15.50 12.66
CA GLN A 223 10.50 -16.86 13.09
C GLN A 223 9.93 -17.68 11.92
N ALA A 224 9.03 -17.13 11.12
CA ALA A 224 8.50 -17.79 9.94
C ALA A 224 9.63 -18.13 8.94
N ILE A 225 10.54 -17.19 8.67
CA ILE A 225 11.72 -17.42 7.81
C ILE A 225 12.63 -18.53 8.40
N ALA A 226 12.86 -18.55 9.70
CA ALA A 226 13.65 -19.61 10.33
C ALA A 226 12.98 -20.99 10.19
N LEU A 227 11.65 -21.07 10.32
CA LEU A 227 10.88 -22.32 10.14
C LEU A 227 11.00 -22.86 8.71
N SER A 228 11.05 -22.00 7.68
CA SER A 228 11.18 -22.43 6.29
C SER A 228 12.45 -23.25 6.01
N ARG A 229 13.50 -23.08 6.84
CA ARG A 229 14.74 -23.86 6.75
C ARG A 229 14.56 -25.32 7.13
N ARG A 230 13.47 -25.67 7.83
CA ARG A 230 13.15 -27.06 8.23
C ARG A 230 12.58 -27.86 7.07
N CYS A 231 12.02 -27.19 6.06
CA CYS A 231 11.51 -27.86 4.87
C CYS A 231 12.65 -28.42 4.02
N THR A 232 12.55 -29.67 3.60
CA THR A 232 13.49 -30.29 2.66
C THR A 232 13.35 -29.63 1.28
N PRO A 233 14.46 -29.25 0.60
CA PRO A 233 14.39 -28.72 -0.75
C PRO A 233 13.66 -29.64 -1.72
N CYS A 234 12.74 -29.10 -2.51
CA CYS A 234 11.95 -29.80 -3.50
C CYS A 234 11.89 -28.97 -4.78
N ALA A 235 11.98 -29.61 -5.94
CA ALA A 235 11.95 -28.92 -7.24
C ALA A 235 10.58 -28.33 -7.61
N THR A 236 9.51 -28.75 -6.94
CA THR A 236 8.12 -28.41 -7.25
C THR A 236 7.45 -27.49 -6.22
N SER A 237 8.17 -27.07 -5.18
CA SER A 237 7.61 -26.25 -4.12
C SER A 237 8.63 -25.32 -3.47
N TYR A 238 8.16 -24.15 -3.03
CA TYR A 238 8.95 -23.27 -2.19
C TYR A 238 9.05 -23.79 -0.76
N ARG A 239 10.17 -23.50 -0.13
CA ARG A 239 10.40 -23.67 1.30
C ARG A 239 9.83 -22.46 2.00
N VAL A 240 8.66 -22.61 2.61
CA VAL A 240 7.94 -21.56 3.32
C VAL A 240 7.78 -21.94 4.77
N GLY A 241 7.77 -20.97 5.66
CA GLY A 241 7.40 -21.12 7.06
C GLY A 241 6.33 -20.10 7.43
N ALA A 242 5.46 -20.49 8.34
CA ALA A 242 4.37 -19.65 8.82
C ALA A 242 4.26 -19.64 10.35
N VAL A 243 3.84 -18.51 10.90
CA VAL A 243 3.51 -18.31 12.32
C VAL A 243 2.14 -17.65 12.40
N ILE A 244 1.24 -18.23 13.18
CA ILE A 244 -0.04 -17.61 13.55
C ILE A 244 0.07 -17.06 14.96
N VAL A 245 -0.45 -15.85 15.17
CA VAL A 245 -0.63 -15.25 16.50
C VAL A 245 -2.11 -14.89 16.65
N THR A 246 -2.78 -15.55 17.58
CA THR A 246 -4.19 -15.31 17.87
C THR A 246 -4.39 -14.02 18.66
N ARG A 247 -5.62 -13.55 18.78
CA ARG A 247 -5.95 -12.40 19.64
C ARG A 247 -5.69 -12.65 21.12
N SER A 248 -5.72 -13.92 21.58
CA SER A 248 -5.34 -14.34 22.93
C SER A 248 -3.84 -14.41 23.15
N GLY A 249 -3.03 -14.33 22.07
CA GLY A 249 -1.57 -14.45 22.12
C GLY A 249 -1.07 -15.87 21.92
N ASP A 250 -1.93 -16.87 21.68
CA ASP A 250 -1.52 -18.22 21.33
C ASP A 250 -0.81 -18.25 19.99
N ARG A 251 0.17 -19.16 19.87
CA ARG A 251 1.03 -19.25 18.69
C ARG A 251 1.01 -20.64 18.08
N PHE A 252 0.84 -20.68 16.75
CA PHE A 252 0.89 -21.92 15.98
C PHE A 252 1.83 -21.73 14.81
N THR A 253 2.59 -22.76 14.49
CA THR A 253 3.65 -22.69 13.47
C THR A 253 3.48 -23.80 12.46
N GLY A 254 3.90 -23.54 11.22
CA GLY A 254 3.94 -24.52 10.16
C GLY A 254 5.09 -24.27 9.18
N TYR A 255 5.51 -25.29 8.47
CA TYR A 255 6.41 -25.16 7.32
C TYR A 255 5.97 -26.09 6.20
N THR A 256 6.36 -25.78 4.97
CA THR A 256 5.95 -26.55 3.78
C THR A 256 6.29 -28.03 3.96
N HIS A 257 5.34 -28.91 3.70
CA HIS A 257 5.46 -30.39 3.78
C HIS A 257 5.76 -30.91 5.20
N GLU A 258 5.29 -30.24 6.25
CA GLU A 258 5.55 -30.66 7.63
C GLU A 258 4.87 -32.00 7.97
N THR A 259 3.58 -32.15 7.65
CA THR A 259 2.81 -33.37 7.94
C THR A 259 2.28 -34.07 6.69
N SER A 260 2.18 -33.36 5.56
CA SER A 260 1.72 -33.89 4.26
C SER A 260 2.54 -33.31 3.11
N PRO A 261 2.84 -34.09 2.07
CA PRO A 261 3.60 -33.61 0.90
C PRO A 261 2.83 -32.55 0.07
N THR A 262 1.56 -32.30 0.34
CA THR A 262 0.73 -31.30 -0.35
C THR A 262 0.48 -30.04 0.49
N HIS A 263 0.79 -30.06 1.78
CA HIS A 263 0.48 -28.97 2.67
C HIS A 263 1.49 -27.81 2.56
N HIS A 264 0.97 -26.62 2.42
CA HIS A 264 1.73 -25.38 2.55
C HIS A 264 1.87 -24.97 4.02
N ALA A 265 2.84 -24.11 4.32
CA ALA A 265 3.16 -23.68 5.68
C ALA A 265 1.97 -23.06 6.43
N GLU A 266 1.20 -22.22 5.74
CA GLU A 266 0.02 -21.57 6.30
C GLU A 266 -1.06 -22.59 6.66
N GLN A 267 -1.28 -23.58 5.79
CA GLN A 267 -2.23 -24.67 6.03
C GLN A 267 -1.82 -25.51 7.24
N GLU A 268 -0.54 -25.86 7.38
CA GLU A 268 -0.01 -26.59 8.55
C GLU A 268 -0.26 -25.83 9.84
N ALA A 269 0.01 -24.51 9.85
CA ALA A 269 -0.23 -23.68 11.03
C ALA A 269 -1.73 -23.58 11.37
N ILE A 270 -2.60 -23.42 10.37
CA ILE A 270 -4.06 -23.37 10.52
C ILE A 270 -4.61 -24.69 11.05
N LEU A 271 -4.16 -25.83 10.50
CA LEU A 271 -4.59 -27.15 10.96
C LEU A 271 -4.26 -27.39 12.44
N LYS A 272 -3.05 -27.01 12.87
CA LYS A 272 -2.64 -27.13 14.28
C LYS A 272 -3.47 -26.23 15.19
N ALA A 273 -3.72 -24.98 14.77
CA ALA A 273 -4.54 -24.05 15.52
C ALA A 273 -5.98 -24.58 15.67
N THR A 274 -6.57 -25.08 14.58
CA THR A 274 -7.92 -25.64 14.55
C THR A 274 -8.01 -26.90 15.43
N ALA A 275 -7.01 -27.78 15.37
CA ALA A 275 -6.94 -28.98 16.19
C ALA A 275 -6.81 -28.66 17.70
N ALA A 276 -6.20 -27.54 18.05
CA ALA A 276 -6.11 -27.03 19.41
C ALA A 276 -7.39 -26.26 19.86
N GLY A 277 -8.39 -26.10 18.99
CA GLY A 277 -9.61 -25.33 19.28
C GLY A 277 -9.41 -23.82 19.37
N ALA A 278 -8.31 -23.29 18.79
CA ALA A 278 -8.01 -21.87 18.84
C ALA A 278 -8.97 -21.04 17.95
N ASP A 279 -9.37 -19.87 18.44
CA ASP A 279 -10.10 -18.89 17.63
C ASP A 279 -9.13 -18.14 16.71
N LEU A 280 -9.30 -18.33 15.40
CA LEU A 280 -8.50 -17.67 14.35
C LEU A 280 -9.10 -16.36 13.88
N HIS A 281 -10.34 -16.03 14.26
CA HIS A 281 -10.97 -14.78 13.86
C HIS A 281 -10.22 -13.58 14.44
N GLY A 282 -9.77 -12.68 13.54
CA GLY A 282 -8.98 -11.51 13.91
C GLY A 282 -7.52 -11.80 14.26
N ALA A 283 -7.03 -13.04 14.08
CA ALA A 283 -5.63 -13.40 14.24
C ALA A 283 -4.73 -12.75 13.17
N SER A 284 -3.43 -12.75 13.43
CA SER A 284 -2.39 -12.38 12.46
C SER A 284 -1.66 -13.64 11.97
N ILE A 285 -1.32 -13.69 10.68
CA ILE A 285 -0.48 -14.73 10.10
C ILE A 285 0.76 -14.11 9.46
N TYR A 286 1.91 -14.65 9.80
CA TYR A 286 3.22 -14.28 9.30
C TYR A 286 3.75 -15.42 8.44
N SER A 287 3.99 -15.16 7.16
CA SER A 287 4.53 -16.13 6.21
C SER A 287 5.84 -15.63 5.61
N SER A 288 6.82 -16.50 5.39
CA SER A 288 8.06 -16.07 4.76
C SER A 288 7.88 -15.59 3.32
N MET A 289 6.81 -16.06 2.64
CA MET A 289 6.47 -15.71 1.25
C MET A 289 4.97 -15.36 1.17
N GLU A 290 4.58 -14.66 0.10
CA GLU A 290 3.17 -14.35 -0.20
C GLU A 290 2.31 -15.61 -0.17
N PRO A 291 1.20 -15.66 0.60
CA PRO A 291 0.26 -16.77 0.56
C PRO A 291 -0.32 -16.98 -0.84
N CYS A 292 -0.23 -18.20 -1.36
CA CYS A 292 -0.66 -18.51 -2.72
C CYS A 292 -2.12 -18.15 -2.96
N SER A 293 -2.44 -17.72 -4.21
CA SER A 293 -3.82 -17.44 -4.66
C SER A 293 -4.48 -18.62 -5.38
N THR A 294 -3.65 -19.54 -5.89
CA THR A 294 -4.09 -20.77 -6.55
C THR A 294 -3.08 -21.86 -6.28
N ARG A 295 -3.52 -23.13 -6.28
CA ARG A 295 -2.67 -24.32 -6.26
C ARG A 295 -3.44 -25.51 -6.80
N SER A 296 -2.73 -26.48 -7.35
CA SER A 296 -3.31 -27.73 -7.88
C SER A 296 -3.34 -28.87 -6.86
N SER A 297 -2.54 -28.77 -5.78
CA SER A 297 -2.36 -29.83 -4.77
C SER A 297 -3.52 -29.96 -3.78
N GLU A 298 -4.30 -28.91 -3.60
CA GLU A 298 -5.41 -28.82 -2.63
C GLU A 298 -6.55 -27.98 -3.21
N PRO A 299 -7.82 -28.21 -2.76
CA PRO A 299 -8.99 -27.48 -3.28
C PRO A 299 -8.98 -25.97 -2.97
N GLU A 300 -8.38 -25.57 -1.84
CA GLU A 300 -8.32 -24.18 -1.40
C GLU A 300 -6.88 -23.67 -1.37
N SER A 301 -6.66 -22.46 -1.84
CA SER A 301 -5.39 -21.73 -1.71
C SER A 301 -5.16 -21.21 -0.29
N CYS A 302 -3.92 -20.85 0.04
CA CYS A 302 -3.61 -20.26 1.36
C CYS A 302 -4.36 -18.95 1.59
N SER A 303 -4.52 -18.11 0.57
CA SER A 303 -5.29 -16.87 0.69
C SER A 303 -6.79 -17.11 0.95
N GLU A 304 -7.38 -18.16 0.38
CA GLU A 304 -8.78 -18.57 0.66
C GLU A 304 -8.94 -19.10 2.08
N LEU A 305 -8.00 -19.93 2.55
CA LEU A 305 -7.97 -20.41 3.94
C LEU A 305 -7.90 -19.23 4.94
N ILE A 306 -7.01 -18.26 4.68
CA ILE A 306 -6.86 -17.07 5.54
C ILE A 306 -8.16 -16.27 5.58
N LEU A 307 -8.80 -16.02 4.44
CA LEU A 307 -10.08 -15.31 4.37
C LEU A 307 -11.20 -16.08 5.08
N ARG A 308 -11.31 -17.38 4.84
CA ARG A 308 -12.35 -18.24 5.43
C ARG A 308 -12.28 -18.28 6.96
N HIS A 309 -11.07 -18.28 7.53
CA HIS A 309 -10.87 -18.28 8.98
C HIS A 309 -10.94 -16.89 9.60
N GLY A 310 -11.17 -15.82 8.80
CA GLY A 310 -11.39 -14.47 9.32
C GLY A 310 -10.14 -13.82 9.91
N PHE A 311 -8.96 -14.14 9.41
CA PHE A 311 -7.75 -13.42 9.82
C PHE A 311 -7.88 -11.93 9.52
N SER A 312 -7.41 -11.09 10.42
CA SER A 312 -7.40 -9.64 10.23
C SER A 312 -6.12 -9.13 9.55
N ARG A 313 -5.04 -9.93 9.58
CA ARG A 313 -3.72 -9.45 9.17
C ARG A 313 -2.86 -10.58 8.59
N THR A 314 -2.15 -10.25 7.52
CA THR A 314 -1.16 -11.11 6.87
C THR A 314 0.14 -10.33 6.64
N VAL A 315 1.27 -10.91 7.05
CA VAL A 315 2.59 -10.29 6.93
C VAL A 315 3.53 -11.23 6.20
N PHE A 316 4.28 -10.74 5.21
CA PHE A 316 5.27 -11.57 4.50
C PHE A 316 6.49 -10.76 4.03
N ALA A 317 7.56 -11.46 3.61
CA ALA A 317 8.82 -10.83 3.19
C ALA A 317 8.98 -10.74 1.68
N LEU A 318 8.54 -11.74 0.94
CA LEU A 318 8.77 -11.88 -0.50
C LEU A 318 7.45 -12.17 -1.22
N TYR A 319 7.14 -11.38 -2.24
CA TYR A 319 6.10 -11.76 -3.21
C TYR A 319 6.45 -13.07 -3.89
N GLU A 320 5.47 -13.94 -4.08
CA GLU A 320 5.68 -15.22 -4.76
C GLU A 320 6.22 -14.96 -6.17
N PRO A 321 7.44 -15.44 -6.49
CA PRO A 321 7.97 -15.32 -7.84
C PRO A 321 7.13 -16.13 -8.83
N SER A 322 7.05 -15.69 -10.09
CA SER A 322 6.23 -16.33 -11.14
C SER A 322 6.80 -17.65 -11.68
N CYS A 323 7.57 -18.39 -10.87
CA CYS A 323 8.14 -19.68 -11.29
C CYS A 323 7.08 -20.76 -11.53
N PHE A 324 6.03 -20.76 -10.72
CA PHE A 324 4.97 -21.78 -10.80
C PHE A 324 3.63 -21.20 -11.23
N VAL A 325 3.24 -20.05 -10.67
CA VAL A 325 1.98 -19.36 -10.91
C VAL A 325 2.17 -17.84 -10.85
N CYS A 326 1.29 -17.08 -11.51
CA CYS A 326 1.18 -15.64 -11.27
C CYS A 326 0.34 -15.44 -10.01
N CYS A 327 0.99 -15.23 -8.86
CA CYS A 327 0.32 -15.11 -7.58
C CYS A 327 -0.35 -13.73 -7.42
N GLU A 328 -1.59 -13.73 -6.96
CA GLU A 328 -2.40 -12.58 -6.59
C GLU A 328 -2.89 -12.65 -5.13
N GLY A 329 -2.19 -13.39 -4.27
CA GLY A 329 -2.58 -13.62 -2.88
C GLY A 329 -2.76 -12.33 -2.10
N ALA A 330 -1.80 -11.41 -2.18
CA ALA A 330 -1.88 -10.11 -1.52
C ALA A 330 -3.05 -9.25 -2.00
N VAL A 331 -3.32 -9.24 -3.31
CA VAL A 331 -4.48 -8.52 -3.89
C VAL A 331 -5.79 -9.11 -3.36
N ARG A 332 -5.92 -10.45 -3.37
CA ARG A 332 -7.10 -11.15 -2.89
C ARG A 332 -7.34 -10.89 -1.41
N LEU A 333 -6.31 -10.97 -0.59
CA LEU A 333 -6.38 -10.71 0.85
C LEU A 333 -6.81 -9.27 1.15
N ARG A 334 -6.20 -8.27 0.50
CA ARG A 334 -6.58 -6.86 0.64
C ARG A 334 -8.03 -6.61 0.23
N LYS A 335 -8.47 -7.15 -0.90
CA LYS A 335 -9.87 -7.06 -1.36
C LYS A 335 -10.85 -7.73 -0.39
N GLY A 336 -10.40 -8.75 0.32
CA GLY A 336 -11.15 -9.42 1.38
C GLY A 336 -11.11 -8.70 2.73
N GLY A 337 -10.49 -7.52 2.83
CA GLY A 337 -10.43 -6.72 4.06
C GLY A 337 -9.31 -7.13 5.03
N VAL A 338 -8.39 -7.99 4.61
CA VAL A 338 -7.22 -8.36 5.41
C VAL A 338 -6.13 -7.30 5.26
N GLU A 339 -5.61 -6.79 6.37
CA GLU A 339 -4.43 -5.93 6.37
C GLU A 339 -3.21 -6.73 5.87
N VAL A 340 -2.57 -6.29 4.79
CA VAL A 340 -1.39 -6.95 4.25
C VAL A 340 -0.17 -6.04 4.41
N ARG A 341 0.88 -6.57 5.07
CA ARG A 341 2.17 -5.90 5.24
C ARG A 341 3.29 -6.69 4.58
N VAL A 342 4.17 -5.99 3.89
CA VAL A 342 5.33 -6.60 3.21
C VAL A 342 6.61 -5.96 3.74
N TYR A 343 7.59 -6.81 4.08
CA TYR A 343 8.88 -6.41 4.60
C TYR A 343 10.01 -6.86 3.66
N PRO A 344 10.23 -6.14 2.55
CA PRO A 344 11.15 -6.55 1.48
C PRO A 344 12.62 -6.62 1.92
N GLN A 345 12.99 -5.95 3.02
CA GLN A 345 14.34 -6.03 3.60
C GLN A 345 14.70 -7.44 4.07
N LEU A 346 13.73 -8.34 4.26
CA LEU A 346 13.94 -9.75 4.59
C LEU A 346 13.85 -10.69 3.36
N ALA A 347 13.51 -10.16 2.19
CA ALA A 347 13.31 -10.95 0.97
C ALA A 347 14.58 -11.68 0.52
N GLY A 348 15.76 -11.08 0.72
CA GLY A 348 17.06 -11.70 0.40
C GLY A 348 17.28 -13.04 1.14
N GLU A 349 16.92 -13.12 2.42
CA GLU A 349 17.00 -14.38 3.18
C GLU A 349 16.05 -15.45 2.60
N VAL A 350 14.83 -15.06 2.24
CA VAL A 350 13.84 -15.98 1.67
C VAL A 350 14.29 -16.50 0.30
N ARG A 351 14.87 -15.63 -0.56
CA ARG A 351 15.47 -16.05 -1.83
C ARG A 351 16.61 -17.02 -1.62
N ALA A 352 17.53 -16.73 -0.71
CA ALA A 352 18.67 -17.62 -0.40
C ALA A 352 18.21 -19.01 0.07
N ILE A 353 17.16 -19.08 0.91
CA ILE A 353 16.58 -20.37 1.34
C ILE A 353 15.98 -21.14 0.15
N ASN A 354 15.45 -20.46 -0.85
CA ASN A 354 14.82 -21.02 -2.04
C ASN A 354 15.76 -21.03 -3.27
N GLY A 355 17.07 -20.84 -3.10
CA GLY A 355 18.06 -20.79 -4.20
C GLY A 355 18.11 -22.07 -5.05
N HIS A 356 17.66 -23.22 -4.52
CA HIS A 356 17.52 -24.48 -5.28
C HIS A 356 16.50 -24.38 -6.44
N LEU A 357 15.63 -23.37 -6.47
CA LEU A 357 14.68 -23.09 -7.54
C LEU A 357 15.19 -22.01 -8.52
N GLY A 358 16.47 -21.63 -8.44
CA GLY A 358 17.03 -20.60 -9.31
C GLY A 358 16.57 -19.17 -8.99
N LEU A 359 16.07 -18.93 -7.78
CA LEU A 359 15.74 -17.58 -7.30
C LEU A 359 17.01 -16.81 -6.97
N HIS A 360 17.74 -16.41 -8.01
CA HIS A 360 18.87 -15.50 -7.89
C HIS A 360 18.37 -14.04 -7.98
N GLU A 361 19.15 -13.11 -7.44
CA GLU A 361 18.86 -11.67 -7.39
C GLU A 361 18.52 -11.06 -8.76
#